data_503e727b0ac7b9f1ba2618a7a47f3850
#
_entry.id   503e727b0ac7b9f1ba2618a7a47f3850
#
_cell.length_a   1.000
_cell.length_b   1.000
_cell.length_c   1.000
_cell.angle_alpha   90.00
_cell.angle_beta   90.00
_cell.angle_gamma   90.00
#
_symmetry.space_group_name_H-M   'P 1'
#
loop_
_entity.id
_entity.type
_entity.pdbx_description
1 polymer ?
#
loop_
_entity_poly.entity_id
_entity_poly.type
_entity_poly.pdbx_seq_one_letter_code
_entity_poly.pdbx_strand_id
1 'polypeptide(L)'
;MEREQLLALAREAALLAHCPYSHFRVGAAVLAGGKTFVGVNIEISSYGLTLCAERSALAAALSAGAAPISHIAVACIDTPPQAPLHQRTPCGACRQWIADLAPAALIYIDGVEGDWRITDLLPLAFGL
;
A
#
# COMPACT_ATOMS: atom_id res chain seq x y z
N MET A 1 0.76 14.64 8.86
CA MET A 1 0.67 13.34 9.56
C MET A 1 2.04 12.70 9.57
N GLU A 2 2.44 12.21 10.71
CA GLU A 2 3.74 11.59 10.86
C GLU A 2 3.75 10.15 10.34
N ARG A 3 4.95 9.67 10.02
CA ARG A 3 5.18 8.32 9.49
C ARG A 3 4.51 7.25 10.34
N GLU A 4 4.75 7.26 11.66
CA GLU A 4 4.23 6.21 12.54
C GLU A 4 2.70 6.23 12.64
N GLN A 5 2.09 7.40 12.56
CA GLN A 5 0.63 7.51 12.57
C GLN A 5 0.02 6.87 11.33
N LEU A 6 0.62 7.06 10.16
CA LEU A 6 0.12 6.47 8.93
C LEU A 6 0.34 4.96 8.91
N LEU A 7 1.49 4.50 9.39
CA LEU A 7 1.77 3.07 9.53
C LEU A 7 0.82 2.40 10.51
N ALA A 8 0.47 3.09 11.61
CA ALA A 8 -0.51 2.56 12.57
C ALA A 8 -1.88 2.34 11.92
N LEU A 9 -2.32 3.27 11.07
CA LEU A 9 -3.57 3.12 10.32
C LEU A 9 -3.51 1.92 9.38
N ALA A 10 -2.37 1.73 8.71
CA ALA A 10 -2.18 0.58 7.82
C ALA A 10 -2.24 -0.74 8.59
N ARG A 11 -1.56 -0.82 9.74
CA ARG A 11 -1.58 -2.03 10.57
C ARG A 11 -2.98 -2.34 11.08
N GLU A 12 -3.72 -1.33 11.52
CA GLU A 12 -5.09 -1.48 11.98
C GLU A 12 -6.01 -1.97 10.85
N ALA A 13 -5.89 -1.37 9.68
CA ALA A 13 -6.67 -1.78 8.52
C ALA A 13 -6.43 -3.26 8.18
N ALA A 14 -5.19 -3.74 8.27
CA ALA A 14 -4.82 -5.10 7.95
C ALA A 14 -5.63 -6.15 8.73
N LEU A 15 -6.11 -5.81 9.92
CA LEU A 15 -6.93 -6.71 10.73
C LEU A 15 -8.25 -7.07 10.04
N LEU A 16 -8.70 -6.25 9.08
CA LEU A 16 -9.94 -6.46 8.33
C LEU A 16 -9.70 -7.06 6.95
N ALA A 17 -8.48 -7.49 6.64
CA ALA A 17 -8.17 -8.06 5.34
C ALA A 17 -9.05 -9.28 5.03
N HIS A 18 -9.48 -9.36 3.76
CA HIS A 18 -10.26 -10.49 3.27
C HIS A 18 -9.34 -11.40 2.46
N CYS A 19 -8.66 -12.32 3.15
CA CYS A 19 -7.65 -13.18 2.52
C CYS A 19 -7.85 -14.67 2.91
N PRO A 20 -9.00 -15.25 2.50
CA PRO A 20 -9.35 -16.63 2.90
C PRO A 20 -8.44 -17.69 2.27
N TYR A 21 -7.68 -17.34 1.24
CA TYR A 21 -6.79 -18.28 0.54
C TYR A 21 -5.37 -18.22 1.07
N SER A 22 -4.77 -17.02 1.12
CA SER A 22 -3.37 -16.86 1.54
C SER A 22 -3.19 -16.75 3.04
N HIS A 23 -4.20 -16.26 3.76
CA HIS A 23 -4.12 -15.89 5.18
C HIS A 23 -3.02 -14.85 5.45
N PHE A 24 -2.60 -14.13 4.42
CA PHE A 24 -1.56 -13.10 4.51
C PHE A 24 -2.22 -11.72 4.47
N ARG A 25 -2.34 -11.10 5.65
CA ARG A 25 -3.09 -9.85 5.82
C ARG A 25 -2.20 -8.65 5.52
N VAL A 26 -2.67 -7.79 4.65
CA VAL A 26 -2.00 -6.54 4.30
C VAL A 26 -2.98 -5.39 4.49
N GLY A 27 -2.49 -4.31 5.07
CA GLY A 27 -3.22 -3.05 5.16
C GLY A 27 -2.40 -1.95 4.53
N ALA A 28 -3.09 -0.97 4.02
CA ALA A 28 -2.47 0.23 3.48
C ALA A 28 -3.24 1.47 3.92
N ALA A 29 -2.53 2.57 4.01
CA ALA A 29 -3.12 3.87 4.30
C ALA A 29 -2.48 4.91 3.38
N VAL A 30 -3.30 5.78 2.81
CA VAL A 30 -2.80 6.89 1.99
C VAL A 30 -3.23 8.21 2.58
N LEU A 31 -2.38 9.21 2.47
CA LEU A 31 -2.68 10.58 2.81
C LEU A 31 -2.85 11.35 1.50
N ALA A 32 -4.03 11.92 1.31
CA ALA A 32 -4.37 12.64 0.09
C ALA A 32 -5.21 13.87 0.43
N GLY A 33 -4.71 15.06 0.06
CA GLY A 33 -5.41 16.30 0.32
C GLY A 33 -5.69 16.53 1.80
N GLY A 34 -4.80 16.09 2.68
CA GLY A 34 -4.97 16.23 4.12
C GLY A 34 -5.89 15.20 4.78
N LYS A 35 -6.42 14.25 4.02
CA LYS A 35 -7.30 13.18 4.52
C LYS A 35 -6.64 11.83 4.37
N THR A 36 -7.02 10.88 5.22
CA THR A 36 -6.50 9.52 5.17
C THR A 36 -7.55 8.55 4.62
N PHE A 37 -7.07 7.57 3.84
CA PHE A 37 -7.89 6.51 3.26
C PHE A 37 -7.18 5.20 3.50
N VAL A 38 -7.92 4.18 3.86
CA VAL A 38 -7.33 2.86 4.13
C VAL A 38 -7.84 1.82 3.14
N GLY A 39 -7.08 0.77 2.99
CA GLY A 39 -7.44 -0.37 2.16
C GLY A 39 -6.85 -1.64 2.71
N VAL A 40 -7.41 -2.76 2.29
CA VAL A 40 -6.96 -4.11 2.68
C VAL A 40 -6.87 -4.98 1.45
N ASN A 41 -6.12 -6.08 1.53
CA ASN A 41 -6.13 -7.04 0.44
C ASN A 41 -7.45 -7.83 0.44
N ILE A 42 -7.99 -8.02 -0.76
CA ILE A 42 -9.27 -8.69 -0.99
C ILE A 42 -9.05 -9.79 -2.02
N GLU A 43 -9.19 -11.03 -1.57
CA GLU A 43 -9.00 -12.21 -2.40
C GLU A 43 -10.35 -12.83 -2.75
N ILE A 44 -10.47 -13.30 -3.97
CA ILE A 44 -11.65 -14.01 -4.44
C ILE A 44 -11.22 -15.32 -5.09
N SER A 45 -12.19 -16.18 -5.44
CA SER A 45 -11.87 -17.49 -6.02
C SER A 45 -11.15 -17.40 -7.36
N SER A 46 -11.42 -16.37 -8.17
CA SER A 46 -10.57 -16.03 -9.32
C SER A 46 -9.32 -15.29 -8.80
N TYR A 47 -8.37 -16.03 -8.30
CA TYR A 47 -7.29 -15.53 -7.48
C TYR A 47 -6.46 -14.44 -8.15
N GLY A 48 -6.28 -14.52 -9.46
CA GLY A 48 -5.57 -13.49 -10.24
C GLY A 48 -6.23 -12.11 -10.23
N LEU A 49 -7.48 -12.01 -9.79
CA LEU A 49 -8.19 -10.75 -9.66
C LEU A 49 -8.09 -10.15 -8.24
N THR A 50 -7.22 -10.69 -7.40
CA THR A 50 -6.98 -10.17 -6.06
C THR A 50 -6.62 -8.70 -6.12
N LEU A 51 -7.25 -7.90 -5.25
CA LEU A 51 -6.93 -6.49 -5.09
C LEU A 51 -6.02 -6.35 -3.86
N CYS A 52 -4.80 -5.86 -4.08
CA CYS A 52 -3.88 -5.62 -2.98
C CYS A 52 -4.31 -4.39 -2.17
N ALA A 53 -3.87 -4.34 -0.91
CA ALA A 53 -4.24 -3.27 0.01
C ALA A 53 -3.89 -1.88 -0.52
N GLU A 54 -2.73 -1.72 -1.14
CA GLU A 54 -2.28 -0.43 -1.67
C GLU A 54 -3.22 0.07 -2.77
N ARG A 55 -3.62 -0.80 -3.69
CA ARG A 55 -4.57 -0.42 -4.75
C ARG A 55 -5.95 -0.13 -4.19
N SER A 56 -6.37 -0.88 -3.17
CA SER A 56 -7.63 -0.63 -2.47
C SER A 56 -7.65 0.77 -1.85
N ALA A 57 -6.58 1.14 -1.15
CA ALA A 57 -6.47 2.47 -0.52
C ALA A 57 -6.39 3.60 -1.56
N LEU A 58 -5.63 3.40 -2.64
CA LEU A 58 -5.53 4.35 -3.73
C LEU A 58 -6.89 4.56 -4.41
N ALA A 59 -7.61 3.47 -4.66
CA ALA A 59 -8.94 3.53 -5.26
C ALA A 59 -9.91 4.32 -4.37
N ALA A 60 -9.85 4.11 -3.06
CA ALA A 60 -10.67 4.85 -2.11
C ALA A 60 -10.40 6.35 -2.17
N ALA A 61 -9.13 6.75 -2.17
CA ALA A 61 -8.74 8.15 -2.24
C ALA A 61 -9.19 8.80 -3.55
N LEU A 62 -8.94 8.15 -4.68
CA LEU A 62 -9.34 8.67 -5.98
C LEU A 62 -10.85 8.75 -6.13
N SER A 63 -11.57 7.74 -5.63
CA SER A 63 -13.04 7.73 -5.66
C SER A 63 -13.65 8.84 -4.82
N ALA A 64 -12.94 9.31 -3.81
CA ALA A 64 -13.36 10.46 -3.00
C ALA A 64 -12.93 11.81 -3.59
N GLY A 65 -12.22 11.79 -4.72
CA GLY A 65 -11.71 13.02 -5.33
C GLY A 65 -10.57 13.67 -4.54
N ALA A 66 -9.91 12.91 -3.66
CA ALA A 66 -8.84 13.44 -2.82
C ALA A 66 -7.53 13.50 -3.59
N ALA A 67 -6.84 14.65 -3.51
CA ALA A 67 -5.57 14.88 -4.19
C ALA A 67 -4.83 16.05 -3.53
N PRO A 68 -3.50 16.13 -3.69
CA PRO A 68 -2.60 15.13 -4.22
C PRO A 68 -2.37 13.99 -3.21
N ILE A 69 -2.00 12.82 -3.71
CA ILE A 69 -1.58 11.71 -2.85
C ILE A 69 -0.13 11.94 -2.47
N SER A 70 0.11 12.22 -1.20
CA SER A 70 1.43 12.63 -0.72
C SER A 70 2.20 11.54 0.01
N HIS A 71 1.50 10.59 0.64
CA HIS A 71 2.12 9.54 1.44
C HIS A 71 1.32 8.25 1.33
N ILE A 72 2.05 7.13 1.30
CA ILE A 72 1.47 5.79 1.25
C ILE A 72 2.19 4.94 2.30
N ALA A 73 1.43 4.26 3.14
CA ALA A 73 1.98 3.31 4.11
C ALA A 73 1.42 1.92 3.81
N VAL A 74 2.27 0.90 3.90
CA VAL A 74 1.87 -0.49 3.72
C VAL A 74 2.37 -1.32 4.90
N ALA A 75 1.52 -2.20 5.41
CA ALA A 75 1.84 -3.09 6.52
C ALA A 75 1.40 -4.52 6.21
N CYS A 76 2.38 -5.41 6.13
CA CYS A 76 2.19 -6.85 5.97
C CYS A 76 2.34 -7.49 7.35
N ILE A 77 1.25 -7.53 8.12
CA ILE A 77 1.31 -7.87 9.54
C ILE A 77 1.62 -9.34 9.83
N ASP A 78 1.50 -10.21 8.84
CA ASP A 78 1.81 -11.63 9.00
C ASP A 78 3.23 -11.99 8.55
N THR A 79 4.00 -11.01 8.08
CA THR A 79 5.40 -11.24 7.69
C THR A 79 6.26 -11.42 8.95
N PRO A 80 7.05 -12.51 9.04
CA PRO A 80 7.94 -12.70 10.19
C PRO A 80 8.94 -11.53 10.33
N PRO A 81 9.34 -11.17 11.57
CA PRO A 81 10.24 -10.04 11.79
C PRO A 81 11.56 -10.10 11.02
N GLN A 82 12.12 -11.31 10.86
CA GLN A 82 13.40 -11.49 10.18
C GLN A 82 13.27 -11.83 8.69
N ALA A 83 12.07 -11.72 8.13
CA ALA A 83 11.84 -11.98 6.71
C ALA A 83 12.57 -10.93 5.85
N PRO A 84 13.00 -11.31 4.64
CA PRO A 84 13.65 -10.37 3.75
C PRO A 84 12.71 -9.24 3.31
N LEU A 85 13.32 -8.12 2.92
CA LEU A 85 12.62 -6.89 2.56
C LEU A 85 11.53 -7.10 1.51
N HIS A 86 11.76 -7.97 0.52
CA HIS A 86 10.81 -8.17 -0.58
C HIS A 86 9.46 -8.75 -0.13
N GLN A 87 9.37 -9.31 1.08
CA GLN A 87 8.09 -9.77 1.63
C GLN A 87 7.25 -8.66 2.25
N ARG A 88 7.76 -7.43 2.25
CA ARG A 88 7.09 -6.27 2.84
C ARG A 88 6.77 -5.18 1.83
N THR A 89 7.40 -5.23 0.66
CA THR A 89 7.27 -4.19 -0.37
C THR A 89 6.02 -4.38 -1.20
N PRO A 90 5.49 -3.30 -1.81
CA PRO A 90 4.37 -3.41 -2.72
C PRO A 90 4.68 -4.31 -3.91
N CYS A 91 3.70 -5.09 -4.35
CA CYS A 91 3.84 -5.94 -5.54
C CYS A 91 3.98 -5.09 -6.81
N GLY A 92 4.34 -5.74 -7.93
CA GLY A 92 4.55 -5.02 -9.20
C GLY A 92 3.32 -4.25 -9.68
N ALA A 93 2.14 -4.84 -9.55
CA ALA A 93 0.89 -4.16 -9.95
C ALA A 93 0.66 -2.89 -9.12
N CYS A 94 0.89 -2.97 -7.81
CA CYS A 94 0.75 -1.81 -6.93
C CYS A 94 1.80 -0.74 -7.24
N ARG A 95 3.02 -1.15 -7.56
CA ARG A 95 4.09 -0.21 -7.95
C ARG A 95 3.71 0.56 -9.20
N GLN A 96 3.11 -0.11 -10.19
CA GLN A 96 2.66 0.55 -11.42
C GLN A 96 1.54 1.56 -11.12
N TRP A 97 0.60 1.20 -10.25
CA TRP A 97 -0.45 2.13 -9.83
C TRP A 97 0.13 3.36 -9.14
N ILE A 98 1.09 3.16 -8.26
CA ILE A 98 1.74 4.27 -7.54
C ILE A 98 2.49 5.16 -8.53
N ALA A 99 3.20 4.58 -9.49
CA ALA A 99 3.94 5.34 -10.49
C ALA A 99 3.03 6.25 -11.31
N ASP A 100 1.84 5.76 -11.67
CA ASP A 100 0.87 6.56 -12.44
C ASP A 100 0.13 7.59 -11.58
N LEU A 101 -0.34 7.17 -10.41
CA LEU A 101 -1.32 7.92 -9.64
C LEU A 101 -0.72 8.76 -8.53
N ALA A 102 0.46 8.40 -8.04
CA ALA A 102 1.10 9.06 -6.91
C ALA A 102 2.62 9.11 -7.07
N PRO A 103 3.12 9.64 -8.21
CA PRO A 103 4.56 9.56 -8.52
C PRO A 103 5.45 10.32 -7.54
N ALA A 104 4.91 11.30 -6.82
CA ALA A 104 5.67 12.10 -5.86
C ALA A 104 5.49 11.66 -4.41
N ALA A 105 4.70 10.60 -4.16
CA ALA A 105 4.40 10.17 -2.79
C ALA A 105 5.63 9.59 -2.10
N LEU A 106 5.72 9.84 -0.79
CA LEU A 106 6.62 9.11 0.08
C LEU A 106 5.96 7.79 0.46
N ILE A 107 6.71 6.71 0.39
CA ILE A 107 6.23 5.36 0.68
C ILE A 107 6.88 4.88 1.97
N TYR A 108 6.05 4.48 2.93
CA TYR A 108 6.47 3.93 4.20
C TYR A 108 6.14 2.44 4.22
N ILE A 109 7.11 1.63 4.60
CA ILE A 109 6.96 0.17 4.68
C ILE A 109 7.11 -0.24 6.14
N ASP A 110 6.10 -0.89 6.68
CA ASP A 110 6.13 -1.32 8.07
C ASP A 110 7.27 -2.30 8.33
N GLY A 111 8.03 -2.06 9.39
CA GLY A 111 9.18 -2.90 9.73
C GLY A 111 10.44 -2.57 8.95
N VAL A 112 10.43 -1.54 8.11
CA VAL A 112 11.58 -1.10 7.30
C VAL A 112 11.82 0.37 7.55
N GLU A 113 13.04 0.72 7.92
CA GLU A 113 13.39 2.11 8.15
C GLU A 113 13.51 2.90 6.85
N GLY A 114 13.28 4.20 6.95
CA GLY A 114 13.47 5.14 5.86
C GLY A 114 12.21 5.37 5.03
N ASP A 115 12.38 6.28 4.09
CA ASP A 115 11.34 6.70 3.17
C ASP A 115 11.73 6.22 1.78
N TRP A 116 10.73 5.74 1.03
CA TRP A 116 10.95 5.24 -0.32
C TRP A 116 10.19 6.10 -1.30
N ARG A 117 10.75 6.23 -2.50
CA ARG A 117 10.06 6.83 -3.64
C ARG A 117 9.73 5.72 -4.63
N ILE A 118 8.71 5.94 -5.45
CA ILE A 118 8.35 4.91 -6.42
C ILE A 118 9.48 4.64 -7.42
N THR A 119 10.31 5.63 -7.72
CA THR A 119 11.47 5.44 -8.59
C THR A 119 12.52 4.50 -7.98
N ASP A 120 12.53 4.34 -6.66
CA ASP A 120 13.38 3.35 -5.99
C ASP A 120 12.86 1.93 -6.20
N LEU A 121 11.54 1.78 -6.26
CA LEU A 121 10.86 0.49 -6.30
C LEU A 121 10.49 0.04 -7.73
N LEU A 122 10.34 0.99 -8.64
CA LEU A 122 10.00 0.73 -10.04
C LEU A 122 10.71 1.73 -10.94
N PRO A 123 12.02 1.58 -11.15
CA PRO A 123 12.74 2.44 -12.09
C PRO A 123 12.27 2.18 -13.51
N LEU A 124 12.22 3.22 -14.34
CA LEU A 124 11.79 3.13 -15.74
C LEU A 124 10.39 2.54 -15.89
N ALA A 125 9.45 2.98 -15.03
CA ALA A 125 8.08 2.51 -15.09
C ALA A 125 7.44 2.86 -16.44
N PHE A 126 6.55 1.97 -16.90
CA PHE A 126 5.75 2.25 -18.08
C PHE A 126 4.83 3.46 -17.84
N GLY A 127 4.68 4.30 -18.85
CA GLY A 127 3.76 5.44 -18.82
C GLY A 127 3.32 5.82 -20.24
N LEU A 128 2.16 6.43 -20.36
CA LEU A 128 1.63 6.94 -21.63
C LEU A 128 1.89 8.44 -21.76
#